data_f18976cba1f46321958116d27afea0f1
#
_entry.id   f18976cba1f46321958116d27afea0f1
#
_cell.length_a   1.000
_cell.length_b   1.000
_cell.length_c   1.000
_cell.angle_alpha   90.00
_cell.angle_beta   90.00
_cell.angle_gamma   90.00
#
_symmetry.space_group_name_H-M   'P 1'
#
loop_
_entity.id
_entity.type
_entity.pdbx_description
1 polymer ?
#
loop_
_entity_poly.entity_id
_entity_poly.type
_entity_poly.pdbx_seq_one_letter_code
_entity_poly.pdbx_strand_id
1 'polypeptide(L)'
;SFYGFVDDVQLLQSLQKPKKLTVIGDDGQEYSFLCKPKDDLRKDLRMMEFCAVLNRLLSRDEQSRKRRLYLRTFSVIPLSEDCGIIEWVPNTTGLRHVMQQLYIEEGVFTRHTHNDIKEIYERWKGRPTVGCAKEVLQKFPPIFHKWFLDTWKEPSKWFAARKAFAHTSAVWA
;
A
#
# COMPACT_ATOMS: atom_id res chain seq x y z
N SER A 1 -11.49 18.94 -17.69
CA SER A 1 -12.88 18.46 -17.82
C SER A 1 -12.88 16.99 -18.17
N PHE A 2 -14.04 16.37 -18.08
CA PHE A 2 -14.29 14.97 -18.38
C PHE A 2 -14.78 14.81 -19.82
N TYR A 3 -14.17 13.92 -20.60
CA TYR A 3 -14.55 13.66 -21.99
C TYR A 3 -15.35 12.34 -22.14
N GLY A 4 -14.91 11.27 -21.50
CA GLY A 4 -15.56 9.97 -21.64
C GLY A 4 -15.01 8.90 -20.68
N PHE A 5 -15.54 7.69 -20.80
CA PHE A 5 -15.06 6.50 -20.10
C PHE A 5 -14.36 5.56 -21.09
N VAL A 6 -13.38 4.82 -20.58
CA VAL A 6 -12.89 3.60 -21.25
C VAL A 6 -13.87 2.47 -20.90
N ASP A 7 -14.26 1.67 -21.90
CA ASP A 7 -15.29 0.62 -21.73
C ASP A 7 -14.84 -0.54 -20.83
N ASP A 8 -13.53 -0.67 -20.55
CA ASP A 8 -13.00 -1.74 -19.68
C ASP A 8 -13.12 -1.37 -18.21
N VAL A 9 -13.90 -2.17 -17.47
CA VAL A 9 -14.09 -2.05 -16.03
C VAL A 9 -13.46 -3.25 -15.33
N GLN A 10 -12.39 -3.02 -14.57
CA GLN A 10 -11.71 -4.08 -13.84
C GLN A 10 -12.33 -4.29 -12.47
N LEU A 11 -12.78 -5.52 -12.20
CA LEU A 11 -13.27 -5.93 -10.88
C LEU A 11 -12.10 -6.44 -10.04
N LEU A 12 -11.80 -5.78 -8.91
CA LEU A 12 -10.74 -6.23 -8.01
C LEU A 12 -11.22 -7.33 -7.07
N GLN A 13 -10.35 -8.32 -6.85
CA GLN A 13 -10.61 -9.45 -5.96
C GLN A 13 -10.43 -9.03 -4.50
N SER A 14 -11.50 -8.52 -3.89
CA SER A 14 -11.58 -8.22 -2.46
C SER A 14 -12.98 -8.48 -1.94
N LEU A 15 -13.19 -8.43 -0.61
CA LEU A 15 -14.50 -8.66 0.00
C LEU A 15 -15.58 -7.71 -0.54
N GLN A 16 -15.24 -6.46 -0.79
CA GLN A 16 -16.18 -5.43 -1.28
C GLN A 16 -16.22 -5.33 -2.81
N LYS A 17 -15.38 -6.10 -3.51
CA LYS A 17 -15.29 -6.14 -4.98
C LYS A 17 -15.29 -4.73 -5.60
N PRO A 18 -14.35 -3.85 -5.24
CA PRO A 18 -14.27 -2.52 -5.80
C PRO A 18 -13.96 -2.59 -7.29
N LYS A 19 -14.40 -1.57 -8.04
CA LYS A 19 -14.24 -1.49 -9.49
C LYS A 19 -13.22 -0.42 -9.83
N LYS A 20 -12.25 -0.77 -10.68
CA LYS A 20 -11.37 0.22 -11.28
C LYS A 20 -12.01 0.72 -12.57
N LEU A 21 -12.22 2.03 -12.66
CA LEU A 21 -12.70 2.74 -13.83
C LEU A 21 -11.58 3.61 -14.38
N THR A 22 -11.57 3.78 -15.70
CA THR A 22 -10.67 4.74 -16.36
C THR A 22 -11.51 5.75 -17.11
N VAL A 23 -11.24 7.03 -16.85
CA VAL A 23 -11.87 8.17 -17.55
C VAL A 23 -10.87 8.84 -18.45
N ILE A 24 -11.37 9.43 -19.53
CA ILE A 24 -10.58 10.22 -20.48
C ILE A 24 -10.83 11.70 -20.16
N GLY A 25 -9.76 12.46 -19.90
CA GLY A 25 -9.82 13.90 -19.76
C GLY A 25 -9.96 14.62 -21.09
N ASP A 26 -10.31 15.90 -21.07
CA ASP A 26 -10.32 16.78 -22.25
C ASP A 26 -8.91 17.05 -22.81
N ASP A 27 -7.89 16.73 -22.06
CA ASP A 27 -6.48 16.70 -22.45
C ASP A 27 -6.07 15.40 -23.19
N GLY A 28 -7.01 14.47 -23.39
CA GLY A 28 -6.79 13.16 -24.00
C GLY A 28 -6.03 12.16 -23.09
N GLN A 29 -5.79 12.50 -21.82
CA GLN A 29 -5.11 11.60 -20.87
C GLN A 29 -6.09 10.70 -20.15
N GLU A 30 -5.61 9.50 -19.78
CA GLU A 30 -6.37 8.53 -19.00
C GLU A 30 -6.13 8.72 -17.52
N TYR A 31 -7.22 8.77 -16.75
CA TYR A 31 -7.24 8.87 -15.30
C TYR A 31 -8.00 7.69 -14.71
N SER A 32 -7.33 6.86 -13.95
CA SER A 32 -7.96 5.70 -13.31
C SER A 32 -8.40 6.02 -11.89
N PHE A 33 -9.55 5.46 -11.52
CA PHE A 33 -10.15 5.59 -10.20
C PHE A 33 -10.62 4.24 -9.67
N LEU A 34 -10.58 4.08 -8.36
CA LEU A 34 -11.16 2.95 -7.66
C LEU A 34 -12.51 3.34 -7.08
N CYS A 35 -13.58 2.73 -7.57
CA CYS A 35 -14.92 2.89 -7.05
C CYS A 35 -15.18 1.87 -5.94
N LYS A 36 -15.42 2.35 -4.74
CA LYS A 36 -15.73 1.52 -3.57
C LYS A 36 -17.20 1.64 -3.21
N PRO A 37 -17.98 0.57 -3.38
CA PRO A 37 -19.34 0.49 -2.85
C PRO A 37 -19.32 0.09 -1.37
N LYS A 38 -20.30 0.52 -0.60
CA LYS A 38 -20.48 0.18 0.82
C LYS A 38 -19.25 0.51 1.68
N ASP A 39 -18.65 1.67 1.42
CA ASP A 39 -17.47 2.15 2.15
C ASP A 39 -17.56 3.66 2.38
N ASP A 40 -17.45 4.09 3.64
CA ASP A 40 -17.44 5.49 4.02
C ASP A 40 -16.03 6.07 3.88
N LEU A 41 -15.79 6.78 2.79
CA LEU A 41 -14.48 7.35 2.47
C LEU A 41 -14.18 8.70 3.15
N ARG A 42 -15.05 9.20 4.01
CA ARG A 42 -14.81 10.50 4.68
C ARG A 42 -13.57 10.47 5.58
N LYS A 43 -13.28 9.32 6.19
CA LYS A 43 -12.06 9.13 7.01
C LYS A 43 -10.80 9.13 6.13
N ASP A 44 -10.86 8.47 4.98
CA ASP A 44 -9.76 8.45 4.02
C ASP A 44 -9.47 9.85 3.47
N LEU A 45 -10.52 10.62 3.14
CA LEU A 45 -10.39 12.03 2.74
C LEU A 45 -9.70 12.85 3.84
N ARG A 46 -10.14 12.76 5.10
CA ARG A 46 -9.52 13.47 6.21
C ARG A 46 -8.06 13.09 6.42
N MET A 47 -7.72 11.83 6.22
CA MET A 47 -6.33 11.38 6.27
C MET A 47 -5.49 12.04 5.17
N MET A 48 -6.00 12.14 3.95
CA MET A 48 -5.28 12.80 2.85
C MET A 48 -5.14 14.31 3.06
N GLU A 49 -6.17 14.97 3.61
CA GLU A 49 -6.10 16.38 4.01
C GLU A 49 -5.02 16.60 5.10
N PHE A 50 -4.98 15.72 6.10
CA PHE A 50 -3.97 15.76 7.14
C PHE A 50 -2.56 15.57 6.57
N CYS A 51 -2.36 14.58 5.69
CA CYS A 51 -1.08 14.38 5.00
C CYS A 51 -0.67 15.60 4.17
N ALA A 52 -1.62 16.30 3.53
CA ALA A 52 -1.33 17.52 2.80
C ALA A 52 -0.85 18.66 3.73
N VAL A 53 -1.43 18.79 4.92
CA VAL A 53 -0.98 19.73 5.95
C VAL A 53 0.43 19.35 6.43
N LEU A 54 0.69 18.08 6.73
CA LEU A 54 2.02 17.59 7.12
C LEU A 54 3.06 17.90 6.03
N ASN A 55 2.75 17.67 4.76
CA ASN A 55 3.66 18.00 3.66
C ASN A 55 4.02 19.48 3.61
N ARG A 56 3.06 20.37 3.91
CA ARG A 56 3.35 21.83 4.02
C ARG A 56 4.30 22.13 5.18
N LEU A 57 4.13 21.48 6.33
CA LEU A 57 5.01 21.66 7.50
C LEU A 57 6.41 21.11 7.20
N LEU A 58 6.49 19.87 6.65
CA LEU A 58 7.76 19.25 6.25
C LEU A 58 8.54 20.09 5.23
N SER A 59 7.84 20.77 4.31
CA SER A 59 8.48 21.63 3.31
C SER A 59 9.02 22.94 3.90
N ARG A 60 8.49 23.40 5.05
CA ARG A 60 8.93 24.61 5.74
C ARG A 60 10.11 24.34 6.69
N ASP A 61 10.15 23.15 7.30
CA ASP A 61 11.25 22.75 8.16
C ASP A 61 12.51 22.45 7.35
N GLU A 62 13.62 23.09 7.71
CA GLU A 62 14.88 23.00 6.96
C GLU A 62 15.44 21.57 6.92
N GLN A 63 15.37 20.84 8.02
CA GLN A 63 15.90 19.48 8.11
C GLN A 63 15.05 18.48 7.32
N SER A 64 13.75 18.61 7.39
CA SER A 64 12.81 17.80 6.61
C SER A 64 12.95 18.05 5.11
N ARG A 65 13.11 19.32 4.71
CA ARG A 65 13.33 19.72 3.32
C ARG A 65 14.65 19.18 2.76
N LYS A 66 15.75 19.26 3.54
CA LYS A 66 17.05 18.68 3.14
C LYS A 66 16.96 17.17 2.92
N ARG A 67 16.16 16.47 3.71
CA ARG A 67 15.91 15.03 3.58
C ARG A 67 14.85 14.69 2.52
N ARG A 68 14.14 15.69 1.98
CA ARG A 68 13.01 15.52 1.06
C ARG A 68 11.93 14.63 1.65
N LEU A 69 11.57 14.86 2.92
CA LEU A 69 10.49 14.12 3.57
C LEU A 69 9.15 14.53 2.94
N TYR A 70 8.39 13.53 2.56
CA TYR A 70 7.13 13.73 1.85
C TYR A 70 6.23 12.51 1.98
N LEU A 71 4.93 12.73 2.14
CA LEU A 71 3.89 11.70 2.08
C LEU A 71 3.15 11.82 0.76
N ARG A 72 3.08 10.73 0.00
CA ARG A 72 2.26 10.69 -1.21
C ARG A 72 0.80 10.85 -0.83
N THR A 73 0.13 11.85 -1.38
CA THR A 73 -1.32 12.01 -1.29
C THR A 73 -1.97 11.61 -2.60
N PHE A 74 -3.23 11.23 -2.53
CA PHE A 74 -4.07 10.90 -3.66
C PHE A 74 -5.50 11.44 -3.41
N SER A 75 -6.25 11.65 -4.46
CA SER A 75 -7.60 12.20 -4.37
C SER A 75 -8.57 11.17 -3.82
N VAL A 76 -9.37 11.57 -2.85
CA VAL A 76 -10.48 10.78 -2.30
C VAL A 76 -11.74 11.62 -2.40
N ILE A 77 -12.78 11.11 -3.03
CA ILE A 77 -14.04 11.81 -3.26
C ILE A 77 -15.18 10.95 -2.71
N PRO A 78 -15.63 11.21 -1.48
CA PRO A 78 -16.84 10.60 -0.96
C PRO A 78 -18.05 11.10 -1.79
N LEU A 79 -18.83 10.18 -2.33
CA LEU A 79 -20.06 10.51 -3.07
C LEU A 79 -21.30 10.44 -2.16
N SER A 80 -21.26 9.52 -1.20
CA SER A 80 -22.28 9.37 -0.15
C SER A 80 -21.64 8.79 1.10
N GLU A 81 -22.47 8.46 2.10
CA GLU A 81 -22.03 7.74 3.31
C GLU A 81 -21.61 6.29 3.01
N ASP A 82 -22.07 5.72 1.89
CA ASP A 82 -21.89 4.33 1.54
C ASP A 82 -21.01 4.11 0.30
N CYS A 83 -20.54 5.16 -0.37
CA CYS A 83 -19.72 4.99 -1.56
C CYS A 83 -18.86 6.21 -1.87
N GLY A 84 -17.81 5.96 -2.63
CA GLY A 84 -16.94 7.00 -3.15
C GLY A 84 -15.92 6.48 -4.14
N ILE A 85 -15.11 7.38 -4.63
CA ILE A 85 -14.03 7.09 -5.57
C ILE A 85 -12.70 7.55 -5.02
N ILE A 86 -11.65 6.78 -5.31
CA ILE A 86 -10.27 7.04 -4.92
C ILE A 86 -9.43 7.08 -6.18
N GLU A 87 -8.57 8.07 -6.31
CA GLU A 87 -7.57 8.12 -7.37
C GLU A 87 -6.72 6.84 -7.37
N TRP A 88 -6.60 6.21 -8.54
CA TRP A 88 -5.70 5.08 -8.71
C TRP A 88 -4.27 5.57 -8.85
N VAL A 89 -3.44 5.31 -7.83
CA VAL A 89 -2.02 5.68 -7.88
C VAL A 89 -1.28 4.71 -8.81
N PRO A 90 -0.68 5.17 -9.89
CA PRO A 90 0.04 4.29 -10.81
C PRO A 90 1.34 3.76 -10.19
N ASN A 91 1.87 2.69 -10.78
CA ASN A 91 3.15 2.08 -10.38
C ASN A 91 3.19 1.64 -8.90
N THR A 92 2.07 1.14 -8.38
CA THR A 92 1.98 0.58 -7.03
C THR A 92 1.90 -0.93 -7.06
N THR A 93 2.44 -1.56 -6.03
CA THR A 93 2.27 -2.99 -5.77
C THR A 93 1.92 -3.21 -4.30
N GLY A 94 1.15 -4.27 -4.03
CA GLY A 94 0.77 -4.62 -2.66
C GLY A 94 1.95 -5.21 -1.89
N LEU A 95 2.29 -4.64 -0.73
CA LEU A 95 3.36 -5.15 0.12
C LEU A 95 3.17 -6.64 0.46
N ARG A 96 1.93 -7.04 0.76
CA ARG A 96 1.60 -8.45 1.02
C ARG A 96 1.94 -9.35 -0.17
N HIS A 97 1.63 -8.91 -1.39
CA HIS A 97 1.95 -9.67 -2.60
C HIS A 97 3.46 -9.84 -2.77
N VAL A 98 4.22 -8.74 -2.62
CA VAL A 98 5.70 -8.78 -2.68
C VAL A 98 6.26 -9.76 -1.66
N MET A 99 5.80 -9.67 -0.40
CA MET A 99 6.29 -10.57 0.66
C MET A 99 5.93 -12.03 0.42
N GLN A 100 4.72 -12.31 -0.08
CA GLN A 100 4.32 -13.67 -0.40
C GLN A 100 5.19 -14.28 -1.51
N GLN A 101 5.47 -13.50 -2.56
CA GLN A 101 6.35 -13.95 -3.64
C GLN A 101 7.75 -14.26 -3.14
N LEU A 102 8.35 -13.36 -2.37
CA LEU A 102 9.67 -13.59 -1.78
C LEU A 102 9.70 -14.85 -0.90
N TYR A 103 8.70 -15.06 -0.07
CA TYR A 103 8.63 -16.24 0.80
C TYR A 103 8.38 -17.53 0.01
N ILE A 104 7.69 -17.48 -1.13
CA ILE A 104 7.55 -18.62 -2.04
C ILE A 104 8.91 -18.96 -2.68
N GLU A 105 9.62 -17.96 -3.19
CA GLU A 105 10.93 -18.11 -3.82
C GLU A 105 11.99 -18.67 -2.86
N GLU A 106 11.92 -18.26 -1.59
CA GLU A 106 12.80 -18.78 -0.52
C GLU A 106 12.34 -20.14 0.06
N GLY A 107 11.23 -20.69 -0.45
CA GLY A 107 10.68 -21.96 0.05
C GLY A 107 10.07 -21.90 1.46
N VAL A 108 9.91 -20.69 2.02
CA VAL A 108 9.30 -20.48 3.36
C VAL A 108 7.78 -20.59 3.31
N PHE A 109 7.16 -20.03 2.25
CA PHE A 109 5.72 -20.07 2.05
C PHE A 109 5.34 -21.22 1.13
N THR A 110 4.77 -22.27 1.71
CA THR A 110 4.30 -23.47 1.02
C THR A 110 2.79 -23.60 1.12
N ARG A 111 2.20 -24.56 0.44
CA ARG A 111 0.77 -24.90 0.56
C ARG A 111 0.34 -25.25 2.01
N HIS A 112 1.26 -25.64 2.87
CA HIS A 112 1.00 -26.00 4.27
C HIS A 112 1.14 -24.85 5.24
N THR A 113 1.79 -23.75 4.84
CA THR A 113 2.11 -22.62 5.73
C THR A 113 0.89 -22.04 6.42
N HIS A 114 -0.26 -21.99 5.74
CA HIS A 114 -1.50 -21.48 6.36
C HIS A 114 -1.97 -22.36 7.52
N ASN A 115 -1.88 -23.68 7.39
CA ASN A 115 -2.24 -24.62 8.45
C ASN A 115 -1.26 -24.53 9.61
N ASP A 116 0.04 -24.44 9.34
CA ASP A 116 1.08 -24.28 10.35
C ASP A 116 0.86 -23.03 11.20
N ILE A 117 0.53 -21.90 10.56
CA ILE A 117 0.23 -20.64 11.25
C ILE A 117 -1.02 -20.80 12.12
N LYS A 118 -2.07 -21.44 11.59
CA LYS A 118 -3.30 -21.70 12.33
C LYS A 118 -3.03 -22.56 13.58
N GLU A 119 -2.21 -23.59 13.46
CA GLU A 119 -1.80 -24.44 14.60
C GLU A 119 -1.03 -23.63 15.67
N ILE A 120 -0.15 -22.71 15.25
CA ILE A 120 0.53 -21.82 16.18
C ILE A 120 -0.49 -20.97 16.93
N TYR A 121 -1.44 -20.32 16.24
CA TYR A 121 -2.46 -19.51 16.89
C TYR A 121 -3.34 -20.31 17.87
N GLU A 122 -3.77 -21.50 17.51
CA GLU A 122 -4.56 -22.37 18.42
C GLU A 122 -3.77 -22.79 19.66
N ARG A 123 -2.48 -23.12 19.52
CA ARG A 123 -1.59 -23.48 20.64
C ARG A 123 -1.36 -22.32 21.61
N TRP A 124 -1.37 -21.08 21.11
CA TRP A 124 -1.20 -19.86 21.91
C TRP A 124 -2.50 -19.23 22.40
N LYS A 125 -3.64 -19.82 22.09
CA LYS A 125 -4.95 -19.32 22.52
C LYS A 125 -5.03 -19.22 24.03
N GLY A 126 -5.40 -18.04 24.55
CA GLY A 126 -5.43 -17.77 25.99
C GLY A 126 -4.07 -17.57 26.67
N ARG A 127 -2.97 -17.51 25.91
CA ARG A 127 -1.60 -17.24 26.40
C ARG A 127 -1.11 -15.86 25.94
N PRO A 128 0.01 -15.34 26.54
CA PRO A 128 0.56 -14.04 26.11
C PRO A 128 0.89 -14.00 24.62
N THR A 129 0.42 -12.96 23.93
CA THR A 129 0.58 -12.74 22.48
C THR A 129 2.04 -12.63 22.03
N VAL A 130 2.94 -12.19 22.92
CA VAL A 130 4.38 -12.04 22.62
C VAL A 130 5.03 -13.35 22.23
N GLY A 131 4.68 -14.46 22.90
CA GLY A 131 5.21 -15.79 22.57
C GLY A 131 4.74 -16.26 21.19
N CYS A 132 3.46 -16.09 20.90
CA CYS A 132 2.88 -16.38 19.58
C CYS A 132 3.57 -15.56 18.47
N ALA A 133 3.74 -14.26 18.68
CA ALA A 133 4.40 -13.39 17.72
C ALA A 133 5.86 -13.82 17.46
N LYS A 134 6.61 -14.18 18.50
CA LYS A 134 7.99 -14.69 18.34
C LYS A 134 8.04 -15.97 17.52
N GLU A 135 7.16 -16.92 17.77
CA GLU A 135 7.12 -18.19 17.03
C GLU A 135 6.73 -17.98 15.55
N VAL A 136 5.76 -17.11 15.27
CA VAL A 136 5.39 -16.74 13.89
C VAL A 136 6.56 -16.04 13.19
N LEU A 137 7.20 -15.05 13.83
CA LEU A 137 8.31 -14.31 13.25
C LEU A 137 9.55 -15.20 12.98
N GLN A 138 9.76 -16.27 13.75
CA GLN A 138 10.82 -17.23 13.46
C GLN A 138 10.60 -17.98 12.15
N LYS A 139 9.35 -18.20 11.74
CA LYS A 139 9.03 -18.82 10.43
C LYS A 139 9.21 -17.87 9.25
N PHE A 140 9.11 -16.55 9.48
CA PHE A 140 9.17 -15.53 8.44
C PHE A 140 10.39 -14.62 8.64
N PRO A 141 11.55 -15.00 8.10
CA PRO A 141 12.76 -14.17 8.21
C PRO A 141 12.59 -12.82 7.50
N PRO A 142 13.35 -11.78 7.90
CA PRO A 142 13.27 -10.44 7.34
C PRO A 142 13.94 -10.36 5.97
N ILE A 143 13.24 -10.78 4.91
CA ILE A 143 13.76 -10.89 3.53
C ILE A 143 13.35 -9.76 2.60
N PHE A 144 12.57 -8.77 3.08
CA PHE A 144 12.07 -7.67 2.25
C PHE A 144 13.15 -6.87 1.52
N HIS A 145 14.37 -6.80 2.09
CA HIS A 145 15.51 -6.15 1.46
C HIS A 145 15.88 -6.78 0.09
N LYS A 146 15.60 -8.07 -0.12
CA LYS A 146 15.87 -8.76 -1.38
C LYS A 146 15.06 -8.18 -2.53
N TRP A 147 13.79 -7.81 -2.27
CA TRP A 147 12.96 -7.15 -3.28
C TRP A 147 13.59 -5.88 -3.85
N PHE A 148 14.24 -5.06 -3.00
CA PHE A 148 14.94 -3.88 -3.49
C PHE A 148 16.16 -4.22 -4.35
N LEU A 149 16.89 -5.27 -4.00
CA LEU A 149 18.05 -5.73 -4.77
C LEU A 149 17.63 -6.31 -6.13
N ASP A 150 16.51 -7.01 -6.16
CA ASP A 150 16.03 -7.67 -7.37
C ASP A 150 15.32 -6.70 -8.32
N THR A 151 14.58 -5.74 -7.78
CA THR A 151 13.85 -4.75 -8.58
C THR A 151 14.74 -3.66 -9.14
N TRP A 152 15.71 -3.18 -8.35
CA TRP A 152 16.64 -2.11 -8.76
C TRP A 152 18.06 -2.60 -8.79
N LYS A 153 18.49 -3.14 -9.95
CA LYS A 153 19.85 -3.68 -10.15
C LYS A 153 20.94 -2.59 -10.16
N GLU A 154 20.58 -1.37 -10.54
CA GLU A 154 21.51 -0.24 -10.54
C GLU A 154 21.66 0.34 -9.13
N PRO A 155 22.90 0.45 -8.58
CA PRO A 155 23.11 0.90 -7.20
C PRO A 155 22.50 2.26 -6.85
N SER A 156 22.52 3.22 -7.78
CA SER A 156 21.92 4.55 -7.57
C SER A 156 20.41 4.48 -7.44
N LYS A 157 19.74 3.69 -8.28
CA LYS A 157 18.29 3.47 -8.25
C LYS A 157 17.88 2.68 -7.01
N TRP A 158 18.64 1.64 -6.67
CA TRP A 158 18.46 0.87 -5.44
C TRP A 158 18.52 1.77 -4.20
N PHE A 159 19.58 2.60 -4.11
CA PHE A 159 19.73 3.52 -2.98
C PHE A 159 18.57 4.53 -2.89
N ALA A 160 18.18 5.11 -4.03
CA ALA A 160 17.08 6.08 -4.10
C ALA A 160 15.74 5.45 -3.66
N ALA A 161 15.41 4.26 -4.15
CA ALA A 161 14.18 3.54 -3.81
C ALA A 161 14.13 3.17 -2.32
N ARG A 162 15.21 2.58 -1.80
CA ARG A 162 15.33 2.22 -0.38
C ARG A 162 15.24 3.44 0.52
N LYS A 163 15.91 4.54 0.16
CA LYS A 163 15.88 5.81 0.90
C LYS A 163 14.46 6.39 0.92
N ALA A 164 13.78 6.45 -0.22
CA ALA A 164 12.42 6.95 -0.32
C ALA A 164 11.46 6.14 0.56
N PHE A 165 11.55 4.80 0.51
CA PHE A 165 10.75 3.92 1.36
C PHE A 165 11.00 4.17 2.85
N ALA A 166 12.27 4.23 3.27
CA ALA A 166 12.65 4.45 4.67
C ALA A 166 12.17 5.83 5.17
N HIS A 167 12.33 6.88 4.37
CA HIS A 167 11.91 8.24 4.73
C HIS A 167 10.38 8.33 4.88
N THR A 168 9.62 7.79 3.91
CA THR A 168 8.16 7.77 3.97
C THR A 168 7.67 6.97 5.18
N SER A 169 8.26 5.80 5.43
CA SER A 169 7.91 4.97 6.59
C SER A 169 8.18 5.68 7.92
N ALA A 170 9.30 6.42 8.02
CA ALA A 170 9.64 7.19 9.21
C ALA A 170 8.69 8.38 9.46
N VAL A 171 8.14 8.98 8.40
CA VAL A 171 7.13 10.04 8.56
C VAL A 171 5.78 9.47 9.01
N TRP A 172 5.46 8.23 8.61
CA TRP A 172 4.22 7.55 9.01
C TRP A 172 4.26 6.98 10.44
N ALA A 173 5.44 6.62 10.96
CA ALA A 173 5.63 6.08 12.32
C ALA A 173 5.50 7.15 13.41
#